data_97aed218a972d7f89fff581462c29c68
#
_entry.id   97aed218a972d7f89fff581462c29c68
#
_cell.length_a   1.000
_cell.length_b   1.000
_cell.length_c   1.000
_cell.angle_alpha   90.00
_cell.angle_beta   90.00
_cell.angle_gamma   90.00
#
_symmetry.space_group_name_H-M   'P 1'
#
loop_
_entity.id
_entity.type
_entity.pdbx_description
1 polymer ?
#
loop_
_entity_poly.entity_id
_entity_poly.type
_entity_poly.pdbx_seq_one_letter_code
_entity_poly.pdbx_strand_id
1 'polypeptide(L)'
;KGRHAIVFLYQPLKLTGETVLSEEVVFDGVVFPAGTPLNSTYGFPFWRISYLYDFLRRPGDEVALGASLQIRDATIVFTSADGTLRASRRDVGPVPTIKFRGRWGFDNGVWWGTEIDGMYAPVSVINGSDEEITGAILDASLRVGYDFTKRVSGFFNIRYLGGGAVGTQSDPTAPSDGYTKNWLHFITASLGVDFRAL
;
A
#
# COMPACT_ATOMS: atom_id res chain seq x y z
N LYS A 1 2.20 -6.13 -30.26
CA LYS A 1 2.22 -5.86 -28.82
C LYS A 1 3.63 -6.20 -28.29
N GLY A 2 4.28 -5.23 -27.61
CA GLY A 2 5.53 -5.46 -26.90
C GLY A 2 5.31 -6.39 -25.72
N ARG A 3 6.33 -7.15 -25.33
CA ARG A 3 6.29 -8.03 -24.14
C ARG A 3 6.65 -7.30 -22.85
N HIS A 4 7.24 -6.14 -22.96
CA HIS A 4 7.74 -5.37 -21.84
C HIS A 4 6.78 -4.23 -21.52
N ALA A 5 6.48 -4.03 -20.24
CA ALA A 5 5.70 -2.92 -19.76
C ALA A 5 6.38 -2.25 -18.57
N ILE A 6 6.32 -0.93 -18.55
CA ILE A 6 6.68 -0.12 -17.39
C ILE A 6 5.39 0.54 -16.91
N VAL A 7 5.14 0.48 -15.61
CA VAL A 7 3.94 1.06 -14.98
C VAL A 7 4.37 2.02 -13.89
N PHE A 8 3.80 3.21 -13.91
CA PHE A 8 3.92 4.19 -12.84
C PHE A 8 2.58 4.28 -12.12
N LEU A 9 2.61 4.22 -10.81
CA LEU A 9 1.46 4.39 -9.93
C LEU A 9 1.77 5.48 -8.90
N TYR A 10 0.85 6.40 -8.72
CA TYR A 10 0.78 7.28 -7.57
C TYR A 10 -0.53 7.05 -6.82
N GLN A 11 -0.44 6.79 -5.53
CA GLN A 11 -1.57 6.56 -4.67
C GLN A 11 -1.54 7.55 -3.51
N PRO A 12 -2.37 8.60 -3.53
CA PRO A 12 -2.61 9.41 -2.34
C PRO A 12 -3.50 8.63 -1.38
N LEU A 13 -3.02 8.39 -0.18
CA LEU A 13 -3.80 7.75 0.88
C LEU A 13 -3.66 8.56 2.15
N LYS A 14 -4.77 9.12 2.62
CA LYS A 14 -4.86 9.82 3.89
C LYS A 14 -6.18 9.46 4.56
N LEU A 15 -6.11 9.02 5.80
CA LEU A 15 -7.23 8.71 6.65
C LEU A 15 -7.19 9.57 7.89
N THR A 16 -8.34 10.00 8.35
CA THR A 16 -8.51 10.71 9.61
C THR A 16 -9.57 9.99 10.45
N GLY A 17 -9.36 9.96 11.74
CA GLY A 17 -10.30 9.33 12.67
C GLY A 17 -10.31 10.07 13.99
N GLU A 18 -11.44 9.98 14.69
CA GLU A 18 -11.63 10.49 16.02
C GLU A 18 -12.00 9.32 16.93
N THR A 19 -11.44 9.29 18.12
CA THR A 19 -11.72 8.24 19.10
C THR A 19 -11.51 8.78 20.51
N VAL A 20 -12.02 8.06 21.51
CA VAL A 20 -11.63 8.27 22.91
C VAL A 20 -10.79 7.07 23.33
N LEU A 21 -9.63 7.32 23.86
CA LEU A 21 -8.72 6.25 24.27
C LEU A 21 -9.32 5.45 25.42
N SER A 22 -9.39 4.13 25.27
CA SER A 22 -9.84 3.22 26.34
C SER A 22 -8.73 2.91 27.36
N GLU A 23 -7.49 3.10 26.96
CA GLU A 23 -6.29 2.87 27.76
C GLU A 23 -5.24 3.94 27.46
N GLU A 24 -4.19 4.03 28.29
CA GLU A 24 -3.07 4.92 28.05
C GLU A 24 -2.30 4.47 26.81
N VAL A 25 -1.93 5.41 25.95
CA VAL A 25 -1.14 5.18 24.75
C VAL A 25 0.11 6.04 24.79
N VAL A 26 1.28 5.41 24.68
CA VAL A 26 2.55 6.12 24.47
C VAL A 26 2.88 6.07 22.98
N PHE A 27 3.04 7.23 22.36
CA PHE A 27 3.37 7.33 20.95
C PHE A 27 4.42 8.43 20.74
N ASP A 28 5.55 8.05 20.15
CA ASP A 28 6.69 8.94 19.85
C ASP A 28 7.11 9.79 21.06
N GLY A 29 7.21 9.15 22.24
CA GLY A 29 7.60 9.79 23.50
C GLY A 29 6.52 10.63 24.19
N VAL A 30 5.33 10.75 23.62
CA VAL A 30 4.20 11.47 24.22
C VAL A 30 3.22 10.48 24.82
N VAL A 31 2.86 10.71 26.10
CA VAL A 31 1.87 9.91 26.83
C VAL A 31 0.48 10.53 26.62
N PHE A 32 -0.45 9.76 26.08
CA PHE A 32 -1.87 10.09 25.95
C PHE A 32 -2.65 9.28 27.00
N PRO A 33 -3.16 9.88 28.07
CA PRO A 33 -3.89 9.15 29.11
C PRO A 33 -5.17 8.48 28.62
N ALA A 34 -5.59 7.42 29.31
CA ALA A 34 -6.93 6.84 29.09
C ALA A 34 -8.02 7.92 29.25
N GLY A 35 -9.06 7.83 28.42
CA GLY A 35 -10.13 8.81 28.37
C GLY A 35 -9.83 10.06 27.54
N THR A 36 -8.62 10.21 26.97
CA THR A 36 -8.28 11.35 26.11
C THR A 36 -9.05 11.26 24.79
N PRO A 37 -9.84 12.28 24.40
CA PRO A 37 -10.37 12.42 23.06
C PRO A 37 -9.21 12.67 22.08
N LEU A 38 -9.07 11.83 21.07
CA LEU A 38 -7.92 11.81 20.16
C LEU A 38 -8.34 11.97 18.72
N ASN A 39 -7.70 12.88 18.01
CA ASN A 39 -7.72 13.00 16.56
C ASN A 39 -6.50 12.28 15.98
N SER A 40 -6.72 11.33 15.09
CA SER A 40 -5.68 10.58 14.41
C SER A 40 -5.64 10.90 12.92
N THR A 41 -4.45 10.98 12.36
CA THR A 41 -4.22 11.06 10.93
C THR A 41 -3.21 9.99 10.51
N TYR A 42 -3.58 9.21 9.51
CA TYR A 42 -2.72 8.22 8.87
C TYR A 42 -2.54 8.61 7.40
N GLY A 43 -1.35 9.03 7.04
CA GLY A 43 -0.96 9.32 5.67
C GLY A 43 -0.06 8.21 5.13
N PHE A 44 -0.39 7.64 3.98
CA PHE A 44 0.40 6.61 3.31
C PHE A 44 0.45 6.84 1.79
N PRO A 45 0.76 8.07 1.32
CA PRO A 45 0.98 8.27 -0.10
C PRO A 45 2.19 7.46 -0.53
N PHE A 46 2.12 6.91 -1.75
CA PHE A 46 3.26 6.22 -2.32
C PHE A 46 3.34 6.37 -3.83
N TRP A 47 4.56 6.29 -4.33
CA TRP A 47 4.91 6.15 -5.72
C TRP A 47 5.41 4.75 -5.98
N ARG A 48 5.01 4.14 -7.09
CA ARG A 48 5.49 2.82 -7.48
C ARG A 48 5.87 2.83 -8.95
N ILE A 49 7.07 2.33 -9.24
CA ILE A 49 7.49 1.98 -10.59
C ILE A 49 7.56 0.46 -10.68
N SER A 50 7.00 -0.10 -11.75
CA SER A 50 6.99 -1.54 -11.99
C SER A 50 7.51 -1.84 -13.38
N TYR A 51 8.27 -2.93 -13.48
CA TYR A 51 8.62 -3.54 -14.75
C TYR A 51 7.96 -4.92 -14.83
N LEU A 52 7.36 -5.23 -15.97
CA LEU A 52 6.64 -6.46 -16.23
C LEU A 52 7.05 -7.06 -17.56
N TYR A 53 7.10 -8.39 -17.60
CA TYR A 53 7.27 -9.17 -18.82
C TYR A 53 5.99 -10.01 -19.05
N ASP A 54 5.35 -9.82 -20.22
CA ASP A 54 4.15 -10.55 -20.63
C ASP A 54 4.53 -11.87 -21.32
N PHE A 55 4.09 -12.98 -20.75
CA PHE A 55 4.35 -14.32 -21.27
C PHE A 55 3.36 -14.72 -22.38
N LEU A 56 2.18 -14.09 -22.43
CA LEU A 56 1.18 -14.36 -23.43
C LEU A 56 1.37 -13.48 -24.68
N ARG A 57 1.30 -14.10 -25.85
CA ARG A 57 1.30 -13.39 -27.15
C ARG A 57 -0.11 -13.26 -27.74
N ARG A 58 -1.15 -13.15 -26.90
CA ARG A 58 -2.53 -13.09 -27.36
C ARG A 58 -3.03 -11.64 -27.36
N PRO A 59 -3.67 -11.18 -28.44
CA PRO A 59 -4.39 -9.92 -28.40
C PRO A 59 -5.50 -9.97 -27.34
N GLY A 60 -5.59 -8.94 -26.51
CA GLY A 60 -6.62 -8.85 -25.46
C GLY A 60 -6.28 -9.53 -24.14
N ASP A 61 -5.43 -10.55 -24.16
CA ASP A 61 -5.00 -11.27 -22.96
C ASP A 61 -3.60 -10.84 -22.51
N GLU A 62 -3.36 -10.93 -21.21
CA GLU A 62 -2.07 -10.68 -20.59
C GLU A 62 -1.86 -11.61 -19.38
N VAL A 63 -0.68 -12.19 -19.28
CA VAL A 63 -0.15 -12.80 -18.06
C VAL A 63 1.29 -12.34 -17.91
N ALA A 64 1.51 -11.42 -17.00
CA ALA A 64 2.79 -10.78 -16.82
C ALA A 64 3.30 -10.94 -15.39
N LEU A 65 4.61 -11.12 -15.28
CA LEU A 65 5.33 -11.16 -14.01
C LEU A 65 6.45 -10.13 -14.05
N GLY A 66 6.77 -9.57 -12.90
CA GLY A 66 7.81 -8.58 -12.80
C GLY A 66 8.14 -8.18 -11.36
N ALA A 67 8.75 -7.03 -11.26
CA ALA A 67 9.12 -6.44 -9.97
C ALA A 67 8.71 -4.98 -9.92
N SER A 68 8.48 -4.51 -8.71
CA SER A 68 8.17 -3.10 -8.45
C SER A 68 9.06 -2.55 -7.36
N LEU A 69 9.32 -1.26 -7.43
CA LEU A 69 9.90 -0.48 -6.34
C LEU A 69 8.88 0.58 -5.93
N GLN A 70 8.44 0.51 -4.70
CA GLN A 70 7.53 1.47 -4.09
C GLN A 70 8.30 2.37 -3.13
N ILE A 71 8.16 3.67 -3.26
CA ILE A 71 8.60 4.65 -2.26
C ILE A 71 7.37 5.06 -1.47
N ARG A 72 7.36 4.70 -0.19
CA ARG A 72 6.26 4.99 0.75
C ARG A 72 6.66 6.14 1.66
N ASP A 73 5.72 7.06 1.88
CA ASP A 73 5.83 8.15 2.85
C ASP A 73 4.73 7.97 3.90
N ALA A 74 5.05 7.21 4.96
CA ALA A 74 4.10 6.93 6.02
C ALA A 74 4.17 8.02 7.07
N THR A 75 3.04 8.66 7.37
CA THR A 75 2.93 9.68 8.42
C THR A 75 1.79 9.32 9.35
N ILE A 76 2.08 9.21 10.65
CA ILE A 76 1.09 8.99 11.70
C ILE A 76 1.13 10.20 12.62
N VAL A 77 -0.03 10.81 12.86
CA VAL A 77 -0.17 11.95 13.77
C VAL A 77 -1.29 11.67 14.75
N PHE A 78 -0.99 11.82 16.03
CA PHE A 78 -1.98 11.83 17.11
C PHE A 78 -2.02 13.23 17.72
N THR A 79 -3.24 13.73 17.95
CA THR A 79 -3.46 15.05 18.59
C THR A 79 -4.66 14.92 19.53
N SER A 80 -4.51 15.31 20.81
CA SER A 80 -5.67 15.41 21.71
C SER A 80 -6.66 16.46 21.19
N ALA A 81 -7.94 16.28 21.43
CA ALA A 81 -8.96 17.19 20.91
C ALA A 81 -8.79 18.65 21.35
N ASP A 82 -8.20 18.87 22.53
CA ASP A 82 -7.85 20.20 23.06
C ASP A 82 -6.52 20.75 22.49
N GLY A 83 -5.79 19.93 21.70
CA GLY A 83 -4.52 20.31 21.07
C GLY A 83 -3.32 20.37 22.01
N THR A 84 -3.46 20.00 23.29
CA THR A 84 -2.37 20.09 24.27
C THR A 84 -1.31 19.00 24.11
N LEU A 85 -1.73 17.80 23.65
CA LEU A 85 -0.86 16.67 23.38
C LEU A 85 -0.80 16.43 21.86
N ARG A 86 0.41 16.32 21.33
CA ARG A 86 0.64 16.01 19.90
C ARG A 86 1.91 15.20 19.73
N ALA A 87 1.79 14.12 18.98
CA ALA A 87 2.91 13.29 18.53
C ALA A 87 2.79 13.01 17.02
N SER A 88 3.92 12.91 16.34
CA SER A 88 3.96 12.70 14.90
C SER A 88 5.18 11.90 14.50
N ARG A 89 4.97 10.78 13.82
CA ARG A 89 6.03 9.95 13.26
C ARG A 89 5.91 9.89 11.75
N ARG A 90 7.03 10.05 11.06
CA ARG A 90 7.12 9.96 9.61
C ARG A 90 8.23 8.99 9.21
N ASP A 91 7.87 7.98 8.43
CA ASP A 91 8.79 6.97 7.93
C ASP A 91 8.72 6.94 6.40
N VAL A 92 9.84 7.22 5.74
CA VAL A 92 9.97 7.16 4.28
C VAL A 92 10.93 6.04 3.94
N GLY A 93 10.51 5.15 3.03
CA GLY A 93 11.39 4.06 2.65
C GLY A 93 11.00 3.37 1.34
N PRO A 94 12.01 2.78 0.66
CA PRO A 94 11.80 1.93 -0.49
C PRO A 94 11.26 0.56 -0.06
N VAL A 95 10.29 0.06 -0.82
CA VAL A 95 9.70 -1.28 -0.62
C VAL A 95 9.73 -2.01 -1.95
N PRO A 96 10.67 -2.95 -2.16
CA PRO A 96 10.67 -3.80 -3.33
C PRO A 96 9.52 -4.82 -3.22
N THR A 97 8.84 -5.10 -4.34
CA THR A 97 7.77 -6.10 -4.40
C THR A 97 7.88 -6.93 -5.68
N ILE A 98 7.38 -8.16 -5.63
CA ILE A 98 7.11 -8.96 -6.81
C ILE A 98 5.73 -8.57 -7.32
N LYS A 99 5.61 -8.37 -8.64
CA LYS A 99 4.38 -7.98 -9.30
C LYS A 99 3.89 -9.05 -10.26
N PHE A 100 2.61 -9.39 -10.11
CA PHE A 100 1.85 -10.16 -11.08
C PHE A 100 0.74 -9.30 -11.68
N ARG A 101 0.49 -9.44 -13.01
CA ARG A 101 -0.64 -8.83 -13.67
C ARG A 101 -1.24 -9.81 -14.68
N GLY A 102 -2.56 -10.00 -14.58
CA GLY A 102 -3.35 -10.79 -15.51
C GLY A 102 -4.50 -9.99 -16.08
N ARG A 103 -4.82 -10.20 -17.36
CA ARG A 103 -6.01 -9.68 -18.03
C ARG A 103 -6.52 -10.70 -19.05
N TRP A 104 -7.84 -10.88 -19.10
CA TRP A 104 -8.51 -11.78 -20.04
C TRP A 104 -9.72 -11.07 -20.63
N GLY A 105 -9.72 -10.96 -21.96
CA GLY A 105 -10.79 -10.33 -22.74
C GLY A 105 -11.73 -11.36 -23.35
N PHE A 106 -12.99 -10.95 -23.54
CA PHE A 106 -14.01 -11.73 -24.23
C PHE A 106 -14.40 -11.02 -25.53
N ASP A 107 -14.95 -11.76 -26.49
CA ASP A 107 -15.35 -11.22 -27.81
C ASP A 107 -16.41 -10.13 -27.72
N ASN A 108 -17.21 -10.11 -26.67
CA ASN A 108 -18.25 -9.11 -26.42
C ASN A 108 -17.73 -7.78 -25.85
N GLY A 109 -16.41 -7.61 -25.70
CA GLY A 109 -15.79 -6.41 -25.14
C GLY A 109 -15.67 -6.39 -23.61
N VAL A 110 -16.26 -7.36 -22.92
CA VAL A 110 -16.06 -7.53 -21.48
C VAL A 110 -14.65 -8.08 -21.22
N TRP A 111 -14.04 -7.68 -20.14
CA TRP A 111 -12.77 -8.24 -19.67
C TRP A 111 -12.72 -8.27 -18.16
N TRP A 112 -11.87 -9.13 -17.63
CA TRP A 112 -11.49 -9.10 -16.23
C TRP A 112 -9.97 -9.11 -16.10
N GLY A 113 -9.47 -8.61 -14.97
CA GLY A 113 -8.05 -8.55 -14.75
C GLY A 113 -7.72 -8.48 -13.25
N THR A 114 -6.48 -8.81 -12.94
CA THR A 114 -5.95 -8.75 -11.58
C THR A 114 -4.55 -8.19 -11.59
N GLU A 115 -4.22 -7.44 -10.56
CA GLU A 115 -2.85 -7.03 -10.26
C GLU A 115 -2.54 -7.36 -8.80
N ILE A 116 -1.36 -7.91 -8.57
CA ILE A 116 -0.87 -8.28 -7.24
C ILE A 116 0.57 -7.81 -7.12
N ASP A 117 0.84 -7.02 -6.10
CA ASP A 117 2.19 -6.67 -5.65
C ASP A 117 2.36 -7.18 -4.22
N GLY A 118 3.43 -7.92 -3.96
CA GLY A 118 3.64 -8.51 -2.65
C GLY A 118 5.11 -8.62 -2.26
N MET A 119 5.35 -8.50 -0.96
CA MET A 119 6.64 -8.74 -0.33
C MET A 119 6.43 -9.23 1.09
N TYR A 120 7.30 -10.14 1.51
CA TYR A 120 7.47 -10.55 2.91
C TYR A 120 8.95 -10.76 3.14
N ALA A 121 9.56 -9.95 3.99
CA ALA A 121 10.99 -10.07 4.27
C ALA A 121 11.36 -9.46 5.62
N PRO A 122 12.44 -9.93 6.26
CA PRO A 122 13.10 -9.19 7.33
C PRO A 122 13.56 -7.82 6.84
N VAL A 123 13.37 -6.78 7.64
CA VAL A 123 13.75 -5.40 7.28
C VAL A 123 15.27 -5.29 7.09
N SER A 124 16.05 -6.06 7.85
CA SER A 124 17.50 -6.16 7.71
C SER A 124 17.96 -6.54 6.30
N VAL A 125 17.20 -7.35 5.58
CA VAL A 125 17.48 -7.72 4.17
C VAL A 125 17.29 -6.54 3.23
N ILE A 126 16.43 -5.58 3.60
CA ILE A 126 16.07 -4.44 2.74
C ILE A 126 17.00 -3.25 2.97
N ASN A 127 17.33 -2.96 4.23
CA ASN A 127 18.08 -1.75 4.62
C ASN A 127 19.42 -2.04 5.33
N GLY A 128 19.75 -3.33 5.55
CA GLY A 128 21.00 -3.71 6.22
C GLY A 128 21.03 -3.39 7.73
N SER A 129 19.87 -3.12 8.35
CA SER A 129 19.81 -2.87 9.80
C SER A 129 19.97 -4.16 10.61
N ASP A 130 20.48 -4.02 11.84
CA ASP A 130 20.58 -5.14 12.80
C ASP A 130 19.26 -5.40 13.57
N GLU A 131 18.17 -4.75 13.15
CA GLU A 131 16.86 -4.85 13.81
C GLU A 131 16.12 -6.12 13.40
N GLU A 132 15.59 -6.85 14.37
CA GLU A 132 14.76 -8.05 14.16
C GLU A 132 13.30 -7.68 13.78
N ILE A 133 13.12 -6.93 12.72
CA ILE A 133 11.81 -6.53 12.21
C ILE A 133 11.50 -7.28 10.92
N THR A 134 10.34 -7.89 10.86
CA THR A 134 9.80 -8.49 9.64
C THR A 134 8.68 -7.62 9.08
N GLY A 135 8.85 -7.20 7.83
CA GLY A 135 7.86 -6.41 7.10
C GLY A 135 7.13 -7.23 6.04
N ALA A 136 5.86 -6.92 5.81
CA ALA A 136 5.10 -7.47 4.70
C ALA A 136 4.19 -6.42 4.08
N ILE A 137 3.95 -6.57 2.77
CA ILE A 137 2.94 -5.81 2.03
C ILE A 137 2.26 -6.74 1.03
N LEU A 138 0.96 -6.58 0.92
CA LEU A 138 0.14 -7.18 -0.12
C LEU A 138 -0.82 -6.12 -0.67
N ASP A 139 -0.71 -5.87 -1.98
CA ASP A 139 -1.59 -4.99 -2.74
C ASP A 139 -2.19 -5.83 -3.87
N ALA A 140 -3.44 -6.20 -3.75
CA ALA A 140 -4.12 -7.07 -4.68
C ALA A 140 -5.41 -6.43 -5.19
N SER A 141 -5.63 -6.43 -6.49
CA SER A 141 -6.82 -5.87 -7.11
C SER A 141 -7.47 -6.84 -8.10
N LEU A 142 -8.80 -6.80 -8.14
CA LEU A 142 -9.62 -7.47 -9.12
C LEU A 142 -10.44 -6.42 -9.88
N ARG A 143 -10.37 -6.46 -11.21
CA ARG A 143 -11.06 -5.54 -12.10
C ARG A 143 -12.00 -6.28 -13.04
N VAL A 144 -13.16 -5.70 -13.27
CA VAL A 144 -14.06 -6.10 -14.35
C VAL A 144 -14.37 -4.86 -15.17
N GLY A 145 -14.20 -4.94 -16.47
CA GLY A 145 -14.36 -3.79 -17.35
C GLY A 145 -14.98 -4.12 -18.68
N TYR A 146 -15.22 -3.04 -19.43
CA TYR A 146 -15.78 -3.10 -20.76
C TYR A 146 -15.02 -2.16 -21.71
N ASP A 147 -14.65 -2.68 -22.88
CA ASP A 147 -13.99 -1.93 -23.94
C ASP A 147 -15.04 -1.21 -24.79
N PHE A 148 -15.31 0.08 -24.53
CA PHE A 148 -16.24 0.90 -25.31
C PHE A 148 -15.74 1.12 -26.74
N THR A 149 -14.43 1.27 -26.87
CA THR A 149 -13.73 1.41 -28.14
C THR A 149 -12.36 0.71 -28.06
N LYS A 150 -11.63 0.66 -29.17
CA LYS A 150 -10.25 0.17 -29.17
C LYS A 150 -9.31 0.98 -28.26
N ARG A 151 -9.70 2.21 -27.87
CA ARG A 151 -8.87 3.16 -27.11
C ARG A 151 -9.38 3.46 -25.72
N VAL A 152 -10.68 3.21 -25.47
CA VAL A 152 -11.32 3.61 -24.20
C VAL A 152 -12.03 2.43 -23.60
N SER A 153 -11.70 2.13 -22.35
CA SER A 153 -12.44 1.17 -21.52
C SER A 153 -12.76 1.74 -20.17
N GLY A 154 -13.88 1.30 -19.61
CA GLY A 154 -14.24 1.58 -18.22
C GLY A 154 -14.14 0.32 -17.40
N PHE A 155 -13.91 0.45 -16.09
CA PHE A 155 -13.82 -0.69 -15.21
C PHE A 155 -14.29 -0.37 -13.80
N PHE A 156 -14.77 -1.39 -13.12
CA PHE A 156 -14.94 -1.47 -11.68
C PHE A 156 -13.76 -2.23 -11.08
N ASN A 157 -13.25 -1.76 -9.95
CA ASN A 157 -12.10 -2.34 -9.27
C ASN A 157 -12.39 -2.52 -7.78
N ILE A 158 -12.10 -3.71 -7.28
CA ILE A 158 -11.98 -3.99 -5.84
C ILE A 158 -10.50 -4.21 -5.56
N ARG A 159 -9.97 -3.54 -4.54
CA ARG A 159 -8.56 -3.63 -4.16
C ARG A 159 -8.42 -3.82 -2.66
N TYR A 160 -7.59 -4.75 -2.30
CA TYR A 160 -7.04 -4.92 -0.96
C TYR A 160 -5.63 -4.35 -0.92
N LEU A 161 -5.37 -3.49 0.04
CA LEU A 161 -4.03 -3.03 0.38
C LEU A 161 -3.81 -3.30 1.86
N GLY A 162 -2.87 -4.16 2.17
CA GLY A 162 -2.51 -4.49 3.54
C GLY A 162 -1.03 -4.65 3.72
N GLY A 163 -0.58 -4.48 4.95
CA GLY A 163 0.81 -4.63 5.29
C GLY A 163 1.15 -4.04 6.64
N GLY A 164 2.33 -4.32 7.07
CA GLY A 164 2.82 -3.86 8.34
C GLY A 164 4.20 -4.40 8.66
N ALA A 165 4.60 -4.22 9.89
CA ALA A 165 5.84 -4.75 10.43
C ALA A 165 5.62 -5.31 11.84
N VAL A 166 6.36 -6.35 12.17
CA VAL A 166 6.40 -6.98 13.49
C VAL A 166 7.85 -7.23 13.87
N GLY A 167 8.23 -6.89 15.10
CA GLY A 167 9.57 -7.18 15.58
C GLY A 167 10.04 -6.24 16.70
N THR A 168 11.27 -6.41 17.11
CA THR A 168 11.91 -5.59 18.12
C THR A 168 12.83 -4.56 17.50
N GLN A 169 12.79 -3.35 18.03
CA GLN A 169 13.67 -2.25 17.68
C GLN A 169 14.74 -2.10 18.77
N SER A 170 16.00 -2.01 18.38
CA SER A 170 17.12 -2.00 19.32
C SER A 170 17.40 -0.62 19.96
N ASP A 171 16.46 0.33 19.91
CA ASP A 171 16.67 1.63 20.54
C ASP A 171 16.28 1.62 22.02
N PRO A 172 17.26 1.54 22.96
CA PRO A 172 16.99 1.49 24.39
C PRO A 172 16.55 2.86 24.99
N THR A 173 16.50 3.92 24.20
CA THR A 173 16.18 5.28 24.67
C THR A 173 14.72 5.65 24.48
N ALA A 174 13.97 4.88 23.72
CA ALA A 174 12.53 5.10 23.53
C ALA A 174 11.75 4.63 24.78
N PRO A 175 10.71 5.36 25.21
CA PRO A 175 9.82 4.91 26.29
C PRO A 175 8.87 3.78 25.83
N SER A 176 9.25 3.02 24.81
CA SER A 176 8.55 1.85 24.30
C SER A 176 9.26 0.57 24.77
N ASP A 177 8.53 -0.54 24.81
CA ASP A 177 9.09 -1.86 25.07
C ASP A 177 10.02 -2.37 23.95
N GLY A 178 10.32 -1.53 22.96
CA GLY A 178 11.12 -1.86 21.80
C GLY A 178 10.39 -2.78 20.79
N TYR A 179 9.13 -3.08 21.02
CA TYR A 179 8.35 -3.98 20.14
C TYR A 179 7.46 -3.19 19.19
N THR A 180 7.53 -3.51 17.91
CA THR A 180 6.66 -2.96 16.87
C THR A 180 5.70 -4.03 16.39
N LYS A 181 4.41 -3.74 16.45
CA LYS A 181 3.36 -4.56 15.83
C LYS A 181 2.33 -3.63 15.21
N ASN A 182 2.41 -3.44 13.92
CA ASN A 182 1.43 -2.65 13.18
C ASN A 182 1.03 -3.36 11.90
N TRP A 183 -0.26 -3.59 11.73
CA TRP A 183 -0.84 -4.14 10.53
C TRP A 183 -2.03 -3.30 10.13
N LEU A 184 -2.04 -2.85 8.88
CA LEU A 184 -3.12 -2.08 8.29
C LEU A 184 -3.78 -2.89 7.19
N HIS A 185 -5.10 -2.81 7.12
CA HIS A 185 -5.92 -3.48 6.13
C HIS A 185 -6.91 -2.49 5.52
N PHE A 186 -6.83 -2.29 4.21
CA PHE A 186 -7.73 -1.43 3.46
C PHE A 186 -8.40 -2.24 2.36
N ILE A 187 -9.72 -2.13 2.27
CA ILE A 187 -10.50 -2.62 1.13
C ILE A 187 -11.13 -1.40 0.49
N THR A 188 -10.91 -1.24 -0.82
CA THR A 188 -11.44 -0.12 -1.59
C THR A 188 -12.19 -0.62 -2.80
N ALA A 189 -13.26 0.10 -3.16
CA ALA A 189 -13.97 -0.05 -4.42
C ALA A 189 -13.84 1.24 -5.23
N SER A 190 -13.58 1.13 -6.52
CA SER A 190 -13.42 2.29 -7.39
C SER A 190 -13.91 2.03 -8.81
N LEU A 191 -14.27 3.11 -9.50
CA LEU A 191 -14.49 3.13 -10.93
C LEU A 191 -13.31 3.80 -11.60
N GLY A 192 -12.93 3.33 -12.79
CA GLY A 192 -11.82 3.89 -13.55
C GLY A 192 -12.07 3.87 -15.04
N VAL A 193 -11.27 4.65 -15.74
CA VAL A 193 -11.25 4.71 -17.20
C VAL A 193 -9.80 4.51 -17.66
N ASP A 194 -9.62 3.61 -18.63
CA ASP A 194 -8.34 3.40 -19.30
C ASP A 194 -8.35 4.05 -20.67
N PHE A 195 -7.29 4.79 -20.98
CA PHE A 195 -7.01 5.32 -22.31
C PHE A 195 -5.78 4.62 -22.89
N ARG A 196 -5.92 4.02 -24.07
CA ARG A 196 -4.83 3.34 -24.76
C ARG A 196 -4.33 4.20 -25.92
N ALA A 197 -3.03 4.52 -25.92
CA ALA A 197 -2.37 5.00 -27.12
C ALA A 197 -2.24 3.85 -28.14
N LEU A 198 -2.37 4.17 -29.43
CA LEU A 198 -2.15 3.20 -30.52
C LEU A 198 -0.67 3.06 -30.81
#